data_70a2afbcf68f8de301a8ad50ead5db3d
#
_entry.id   70a2afbcf68f8de301a8ad50ead5db3d
#
_cell.length_a   1.000
_cell.length_b   1.000
_cell.length_c   1.000
_cell.angle_alpha   90.00
_cell.angle_beta   90.00
_cell.angle_gamma   90.00
#
_symmetry.space_group_name_H-M   'P 1'
#
loop_
_entity.id
_entity.type
_entity.pdbx_description
1 polymer ?
#
loop_
_entity_poly.entity_id
_entity_poly.type
_entity_poly.pdbx_seq_one_letter_code
_entity_poly.pdbx_strand_id
1 'polypeptide(L)'
;LSDRIPKENIAGQGGGTGHSEGAKGGDSVLTGFSDGLYRIGVTLLGGSGKASVSSPAELKIKDGQATVRLEWSSPNYDYMVVDGVRYEPVNTEGNSVFEIPVSVFDEDFSVTADTTAMSTPHEIEYQLRFDSSSITPDETAERGAKESARDKSVSPLIIAGAAVLIFAGLVIGVIAGRRIAAKKKTR
;
A
#
# COMPACT_ATOMS: atom_id res chain seq x y z
N LEU A 1 18.12 69.50 21.94
CA LEU A 1 17.39 68.83 23.02
C LEU A 1 17.32 67.34 22.69
N SER A 2 18.08 66.65 23.51
CA SER A 2 18.12 65.22 23.68
C SER A 2 16.74 64.64 23.97
N ASP A 3 16.46 63.47 23.39
CA ASP A 3 15.78 62.50 24.22
C ASP A 3 16.17 61.09 23.83
N ARG A 4 16.54 60.40 24.89
CA ARG A 4 17.11 59.07 24.95
C ARG A 4 16.04 58.04 24.74
N ILE A 5 16.34 57.04 23.91
CA ILE A 5 15.62 55.77 23.86
C ILE A 5 16.32 54.82 24.86
N PRO A 6 15.62 54.21 25.82
CA PRO A 6 16.19 53.16 26.68
C PRO A 6 16.31 51.88 25.89
N LYS A 7 17.49 51.27 25.93
CA LYS A 7 17.71 49.89 25.57
C LYS A 7 17.13 49.01 26.69
N GLU A 8 16.15 48.21 26.40
CA GLU A 8 15.78 47.14 27.27
C GLU A 8 16.10 45.78 26.62
N ASN A 9 16.95 45.12 27.32
CA ASN A 9 17.52 43.81 27.11
C ASN A 9 16.50 42.79 27.55
N ILE A 10 16.05 41.90 26.65
CA ILE A 10 15.36 40.67 27.05
C ILE A 10 16.04 39.50 26.39
N ALA A 11 16.92 38.87 27.17
CA ALA A 11 17.27 37.49 26.98
C ALA A 11 16.06 36.66 27.42
N GLY A 12 15.52 35.85 26.56
CA GLY A 12 14.43 34.92 26.82
C GLY A 12 14.57 33.69 25.92
N GLN A 13 15.09 32.65 26.49
CA GLN A 13 15.03 31.27 26.03
C GLN A 13 13.61 30.92 25.59
N GLY A 14 13.51 30.22 24.45
CA GLY A 14 12.29 29.56 24.06
C GLY A 14 12.60 28.60 22.94
N GLY A 15 12.78 27.32 23.29
CA GLY A 15 12.87 26.21 22.33
C GLY A 15 11.66 26.23 21.42
N GLY A 16 11.89 26.55 20.16
CA GLY A 16 10.91 26.38 19.11
C GLY A 16 10.88 24.93 18.69
N THR A 17 9.99 24.14 19.28
CA THR A 17 9.48 22.93 18.63
C THR A 17 8.82 23.38 17.34
N GLY A 18 9.45 23.08 16.21
CA GLY A 18 8.85 23.25 14.90
C GLY A 18 7.62 22.35 14.78
N HIS A 19 6.48 22.93 15.11
CA HIS A 19 5.21 22.38 14.65
C HIS A 19 5.09 22.81 13.18
N SER A 20 5.22 21.86 12.28
CA SER A 20 4.72 21.99 10.93
C SER A 20 3.20 22.11 11.00
N GLU A 21 2.69 23.34 10.98
CA GLU A 21 1.29 23.61 10.71
C GLU A 21 1.02 23.36 9.21
N GLY A 22 0.92 22.11 8.83
CA GLY A 22 0.46 21.68 7.54
C GLY A 22 -0.50 20.51 7.72
N ALA A 23 -1.74 20.69 7.30
CA ALA A 23 -2.79 19.70 7.12
C ALA A 23 -3.89 19.66 8.20
N LYS A 24 -4.66 20.76 8.30
CA LYS A 24 -5.93 20.75 9.08
C LYS A 24 -7.13 20.18 8.30
N GLY A 25 -6.98 19.77 7.03
CA GLY A 25 -8.07 19.25 6.21
C GLY A 25 -8.22 17.72 6.28
N GLY A 26 -7.11 16.99 6.27
CA GLY A 26 -7.11 15.53 6.16
C GLY A 26 -7.59 14.79 7.40
N ASP A 27 -7.20 15.22 8.58
CA ASP A 27 -7.55 14.56 9.85
C ASP A 27 -9.06 14.50 10.09
N SER A 28 -9.81 15.52 9.67
CA SER A 28 -11.28 15.55 9.85
C SER A 28 -12.00 14.60 8.89
N VAL A 29 -11.51 14.42 7.67
CA VAL A 29 -12.07 13.51 6.68
C VAL A 29 -11.88 12.06 7.13
N LEU A 30 -10.70 11.71 7.65
CA LEU A 30 -10.36 10.35 8.03
C LEU A 30 -10.98 9.88 9.34
N THR A 31 -11.49 10.79 10.18
CA THR A 31 -12.07 10.45 11.50
C THR A 31 -13.22 9.45 11.43
N GLY A 32 -13.91 9.35 10.29
CA GLY A 32 -15.03 8.41 10.09
C GLY A 32 -14.63 7.04 9.54
N PHE A 33 -13.34 6.82 9.23
CA PHE A 33 -12.86 5.59 8.59
C PHE A 33 -11.98 4.77 9.55
N SER A 34 -12.16 3.45 9.51
CA SER A 34 -11.30 2.50 10.22
C SER A 34 -10.05 2.19 9.40
N ASP A 35 -9.04 1.59 10.03
CA ASP A 35 -7.91 1.01 9.31
C ASP A 35 -8.39 0.01 8.27
N GLY A 36 -7.89 0.12 7.04
CA GLY A 36 -8.32 -0.74 5.95
C GLY A 36 -7.89 -0.26 4.57
N LEU A 37 -8.33 -1.01 3.55
CA LEU A 37 -8.17 -0.66 2.15
C LEU A 37 -9.50 -0.14 1.59
N TYR A 38 -9.39 0.93 0.85
CA TYR A 38 -10.50 1.67 0.25
C TYR A 38 -10.17 2.00 -1.20
N ARG A 39 -11.16 2.52 -1.91
CA ARG A 39 -11.00 3.12 -3.24
C ARG A 39 -11.39 4.58 -3.15
N ILE A 40 -10.66 5.45 -3.87
CA ILE A 40 -10.90 6.90 -3.90
C ILE A 40 -10.81 7.45 -5.32
N GLY A 41 -11.74 8.32 -5.68
CA GLY A 41 -11.69 9.05 -6.93
C GLY A 41 -10.54 10.05 -6.95
N VAL A 42 -9.76 10.03 -8.05
CA VAL A 42 -8.60 10.92 -8.23
C VAL A 42 -8.74 11.66 -9.55
N THR A 43 -8.50 12.95 -9.53
CA THR A 43 -8.40 13.81 -10.71
C THR A 43 -6.98 14.35 -10.82
N LEU A 44 -6.35 14.21 -11.99
CA LEU A 44 -5.05 14.80 -12.32
C LEU A 44 -5.27 16.04 -13.15
N LEU A 45 -4.64 17.15 -12.76
CA LEU A 45 -4.66 18.45 -13.45
C LEU A 45 -3.23 18.89 -13.76
N GLY A 46 -3.05 19.69 -14.80
CA GLY A 46 -1.76 20.25 -15.18
C GLY A 46 -1.03 19.45 -16.27
N GLY A 47 0.27 19.74 -16.40
CA GLY A 47 1.08 19.21 -17.48
C GLY A 47 0.55 19.55 -18.87
N SER A 48 0.82 18.70 -19.86
CA SER A 48 0.34 18.88 -21.25
C SER A 48 -1.08 18.33 -21.48
N GLY A 49 -1.75 17.78 -20.45
CA GLY A 49 -3.04 17.11 -20.57
C GLY A 49 -2.99 15.71 -21.19
N LYS A 50 -1.79 15.18 -21.47
CA LYS A 50 -1.60 13.83 -22.03
C LYS A 50 -1.43 12.76 -20.94
N ALA A 51 -0.96 13.16 -19.77
CA ALA A 51 -0.82 12.28 -18.63
C ALA A 51 -2.17 12.07 -17.95
N SER A 52 -2.37 10.88 -17.42
CA SER A 52 -3.49 10.56 -16.54
C SER A 52 -3.06 9.59 -15.46
N VAL A 53 -3.88 9.45 -14.43
CA VAL A 53 -3.73 8.46 -13.37
C VAL A 53 -4.97 7.59 -13.31
N SER A 54 -4.82 6.37 -12.83
CA SER A 54 -5.94 5.45 -12.66
C SER A 54 -6.89 5.98 -11.58
N SER A 55 -8.20 6.00 -11.87
CA SER A 55 -9.24 6.42 -10.94
C SER A 55 -10.43 5.46 -11.06
N PRO A 56 -10.96 4.93 -9.95
CA PRO A 56 -10.53 5.15 -8.58
C PRO A 56 -9.18 4.49 -8.26
N ALA A 57 -8.37 5.16 -7.41
CA ALA A 57 -7.11 4.64 -6.89
C ALA A 57 -7.31 3.85 -5.60
N GLU A 58 -6.33 3.03 -5.22
CA GLU A 58 -6.31 2.36 -3.92
C GLU A 58 -5.90 3.35 -2.84
N LEU A 59 -6.69 3.42 -1.76
CA LEU A 59 -6.46 4.23 -0.58
C LEU A 59 -6.29 3.31 0.62
N LYS A 60 -5.14 3.35 1.26
CA LYS A 60 -4.86 2.67 2.51
C LYS A 60 -4.97 3.66 3.66
N ILE A 61 -5.83 3.34 4.61
CA ILE A 61 -5.94 4.09 5.87
C ILE A 61 -5.35 3.22 6.98
N LYS A 62 -4.43 3.78 7.74
CA LYS A 62 -3.80 3.12 8.88
C LYS A 62 -3.43 4.14 9.94
N ASP A 63 -3.83 3.89 11.18
CA ASP A 63 -3.53 4.76 12.34
C ASP A 63 -3.89 6.24 12.07
N GLY A 64 -5.01 6.49 11.36
CA GLY A 64 -5.47 7.82 10.98
C GLY A 64 -4.67 8.49 9.86
N GLN A 65 -3.76 7.77 9.21
CA GLN A 65 -2.98 8.26 8.07
C GLN A 65 -3.48 7.62 6.77
N ALA A 66 -3.50 8.40 5.70
CA ALA A 66 -3.86 7.96 4.37
C ALA A 66 -2.64 7.84 3.46
N THR A 67 -2.56 6.74 2.72
CA THR A 67 -1.58 6.53 1.64
C THR A 67 -2.35 6.11 0.40
N VAL A 68 -2.11 6.76 -0.73
CA VAL A 68 -2.71 6.41 -2.02
C VAL A 68 -1.68 5.70 -2.88
N ARG A 69 -2.10 4.58 -3.47
CA ARG A 69 -1.39 3.88 -4.53
C ARG A 69 -1.85 4.42 -5.88
N LEU A 70 -1.01 5.26 -6.49
CA LEU A 70 -1.31 6.02 -7.69
C LEU A 70 -0.61 5.39 -8.89
N GLU A 71 -1.37 4.86 -9.85
CA GLU A 71 -0.86 4.35 -11.11
C GLU A 71 -0.99 5.40 -12.21
N TRP A 72 0.13 5.74 -12.84
CA TRP A 72 0.20 6.63 -13.99
C TRP A 72 -0.16 5.91 -15.29
N SER A 73 -0.51 6.66 -16.33
CA SER A 73 -0.80 6.11 -17.68
C SER A 73 0.46 5.75 -18.49
N SER A 74 1.64 5.78 -17.89
CA SER A 74 2.92 5.52 -18.57
C SER A 74 3.94 4.89 -17.62
N PRO A 75 4.83 4.02 -18.11
CA PRO A 75 5.95 3.46 -17.34
C PRO A 75 7.14 4.44 -17.22
N ASN A 76 7.04 5.64 -17.79
CA ASN A 76 8.17 6.54 -17.93
C ASN A 76 8.27 7.59 -16.80
N TYR A 77 7.52 7.44 -15.73
CA TYR A 77 7.67 8.28 -14.53
C TYR A 77 8.61 7.58 -13.56
N ASP A 78 9.78 8.15 -13.31
CA ASP A 78 10.82 7.55 -12.49
C ASP A 78 10.86 8.06 -11.05
N TYR A 79 10.24 9.22 -10.76
CA TYR A 79 9.97 9.65 -9.41
C TYR A 79 8.84 10.69 -9.33
N MET A 80 8.30 10.85 -8.12
CA MET A 80 7.42 11.96 -7.73
C MET A 80 8.00 12.70 -6.54
N VAL A 81 7.73 13.99 -6.46
CA VAL A 81 8.00 14.82 -5.27
C VAL A 81 6.69 15.31 -4.69
N VAL A 82 6.47 15.02 -3.41
CA VAL A 82 5.29 15.39 -2.65
C VAL A 82 5.76 16.05 -1.36
N ASP A 83 5.38 17.31 -1.13
CA ASP A 83 5.81 18.11 0.03
C ASP A 83 7.34 18.10 0.23
N GLY A 84 8.09 18.16 -0.88
CA GLY A 84 9.56 18.15 -0.88
C GLY A 84 10.19 16.78 -0.64
N VAL A 85 9.42 15.72 -0.49
CA VAL A 85 9.90 14.34 -0.34
C VAL A 85 9.81 13.61 -1.67
N ARG A 86 10.89 12.96 -2.07
CA ARG A 86 10.97 12.16 -3.29
C ARG A 86 10.45 10.75 -3.04
N TYR A 87 9.59 10.26 -3.94
CA TYR A 87 9.03 8.91 -3.98
C TYR A 87 9.44 8.22 -5.27
N GLU A 88 9.94 6.99 -5.17
CA GLU A 88 10.28 6.12 -6.29
C GLU A 88 9.08 5.22 -6.63
N PRO A 89 8.97 4.70 -7.87
CA PRO A 89 7.94 3.73 -8.21
C PRO A 89 8.06 2.46 -7.35
N VAL A 90 6.92 1.92 -6.92
CA VAL A 90 6.89 0.67 -6.12
C VAL A 90 6.84 -0.59 -6.97
N ASN A 91 6.81 -0.45 -8.30
CA ASN A 91 6.83 -1.55 -9.27
C ASN A 91 7.97 -1.41 -10.26
N THR A 92 8.37 -2.52 -10.89
CA THR A 92 9.45 -2.57 -11.89
C THR A 92 8.94 -2.86 -13.31
N GLU A 93 7.67 -3.21 -13.46
CA GLU A 93 7.07 -3.55 -14.74
C GLU A 93 5.69 -2.89 -14.87
N GLY A 94 5.29 -2.60 -16.10
CA GLY A 94 4.03 -1.91 -16.39
C GLY A 94 4.11 -0.40 -16.18
N ASN A 95 2.98 0.25 -16.04
CA ASN A 95 2.89 1.68 -15.76
C ASN A 95 3.48 2.02 -14.39
N SER A 96 4.07 3.21 -14.26
CA SER A 96 4.68 3.65 -12.99
C SER A 96 3.63 3.77 -11.90
N VAL A 97 3.87 3.14 -10.75
CA VAL A 97 2.99 3.14 -9.58
C VAL A 97 3.73 3.73 -8.40
N PHE A 98 3.11 4.69 -7.72
CA PHE A 98 3.67 5.35 -6.54
C PHE A 98 2.76 5.18 -5.34
N GLU A 99 3.35 5.03 -4.16
CA GLU A 99 2.65 5.11 -2.89
C GLU A 99 3.01 6.43 -2.22
N ILE A 100 2.05 7.33 -2.14
CA ILE A 100 2.24 8.68 -1.61
C ILE A 100 1.30 8.95 -0.44
N PRO A 101 1.74 9.70 0.60
CA PRO A 101 0.86 10.13 1.65
C PRO A 101 -0.14 11.17 1.12
N VAL A 102 -1.35 11.14 1.66
CA VAL A 102 -2.39 12.13 1.37
C VAL A 102 -2.87 12.75 2.67
N SER A 103 -2.69 14.06 2.77
CA SER A 103 -3.13 14.84 3.92
C SER A 103 -4.25 15.84 3.57
N VAL A 104 -4.56 16.00 2.27
CA VAL A 104 -5.53 16.96 1.77
C VAL A 104 -6.55 16.24 0.88
N PHE A 105 -7.84 16.47 1.15
CA PHE A 105 -8.95 15.95 0.37
C PHE A 105 -9.80 17.11 -0.13
N ASP A 106 -10.47 16.92 -1.29
CA ASP A 106 -11.41 17.87 -1.92
C ASP A 106 -10.77 19.22 -2.35
N GLU A 107 -9.46 19.34 -2.20
CA GLU A 107 -8.66 20.49 -2.62
C GLU A 107 -7.53 20.04 -3.56
N ASP A 108 -6.93 21.01 -4.27
CA ASP A 108 -5.82 20.73 -5.18
C ASP A 108 -4.53 20.47 -4.38
N PHE A 109 -3.93 19.32 -4.60
CA PHE A 109 -2.72 18.83 -3.96
C PHE A 109 -1.57 18.86 -4.96
N SER A 110 -0.58 19.73 -4.75
CA SER A 110 0.52 19.93 -5.69
C SER A 110 1.56 18.80 -5.58
N VAL A 111 1.95 18.25 -6.72
CA VAL A 111 3.00 17.25 -6.85
C VAL A 111 3.87 17.57 -8.06
N THR A 112 5.14 17.16 -8.02
CA THR A 112 6.02 17.16 -9.19
C THR A 112 6.27 15.71 -9.59
N ALA A 113 6.24 15.40 -10.89
CA ALA A 113 6.63 14.09 -11.39
C ALA A 113 7.65 14.25 -12.52
N ASP A 114 8.74 13.48 -12.44
CA ASP A 114 9.74 13.44 -13.50
C ASP A 114 9.38 12.39 -14.54
N THR A 115 9.56 12.71 -15.81
CA THR A 115 9.32 11.79 -16.91
C THR A 115 10.55 11.61 -17.79
N THR A 116 10.88 10.37 -18.04
CA THR A 116 11.94 9.93 -18.95
C THR A 116 11.44 9.67 -20.38
N ALA A 117 10.17 9.97 -20.67
CA ALA A 117 9.58 9.77 -22.00
C ALA A 117 10.23 10.65 -23.10
N MET A 118 10.95 11.68 -22.70
CA MET A 118 11.76 12.53 -23.59
C MET A 118 13.24 12.15 -23.48
N SER A 119 14.04 12.59 -24.47
CA SER A 119 15.49 12.36 -24.49
C SER A 119 16.25 12.96 -23.28
N THR A 120 15.63 13.87 -22.58
CA THR A 120 16.11 14.46 -21.32
C THR A 120 15.01 14.31 -20.28
N PRO A 121 15.31 13.79 -19.07
CA PRO A 121 14.36 13.76 -17.96
C PRO A 121 13.78 15.15 -17.69
N HIS A 122 12.51 15.23 -17.39
CA HIS A 122 11.78 16.47 -17.26
C HIS A 122 10.77 16.45 -16.13
N GLU A 123 11.00 17.28 -15.13
CA GLU A 123 10.05 17.49 -14.04
C GLU A 123 8.86 18.34 -14.51
N ILE A 124 7.67 17.86 -14.20
CA ILE A 124 6.40 18.48 -14.54
C ILE A 124 5.59 18.66 -13.28
N GLU A 125 5.07 19.86 -13.08
CA GLU A 125 4.15 20.16 -11.99
C GLU A 125 2.74 19.68 -12.36
N TYR A 126 2.11 18.96 -11.43
CA TYR A 126 0.75 18.49 -11.50
C TYR A 126 0.00 18.87 -10.23
N GLN A 127 -1.32 18.83 -10.33
CA GLN A 127 -2.21 18.89 -9.18
C GLN A 127 -3.08 17.65 -9.17
N LEU A 128 -3.18 17.03 -8.00
CA LEU A 128 -4.07 15.92 -7.72
C LEU A 128 -5.22 16.45 -6.86
N ARG A 129 -6.42 15.94 -7.11
CA ARG A 129 -7.57 16.14 -6.24
C ARG A 129 -8.13 14.78 -5.86
N PHE A 130 -8.26 14.55 -4.57
CA PHE A 130 -8.81 13.33 -3.99
C PHE A 130 -10.23 13.61 -3.49
N ASP A 131 -11.22 12.95 -4.10
CA ASP A 131 -12.63 13.16 -3.78
C ASP A 131 -13.04 12.32 -2.56
N SER A 132 -13.16 12.96 -1.39
CA SER A 132 -13.52 12.28 -0.15
C SER A 132 -14.89 11.63 -0.19
N SER A 133 -15.82 12.18 -0.96
CA SER A 133 -17.19 11.64 -1.10
C SER A 133 -17.23 10.32 -1.87
N SER A 134 -16.17 9.99 -2.61
CA SER A 134 -16.05 8.77 -3.40
C SER A 134 -15.40 7.62 -2.62
N ILE A 135 -14.95 7.83 -1.38
CA ILE A 135 -14.28 6.80 -0.59
C ILE A 135 -15.23 5.63 -0.33
N THR A 136 -14.86 4.45 -0.80
CA THR A 136 -15.60 3.20 -0.61
C THR A 136 -14.68 2.08 -0.16
N PRO A 137 -15.13 1.14 0.70
CA PRO A 137 -14.33 -0.01 1.08
C PRO A 137 -13.90 -0.84 -0.14
N ASP A 138 -12.65 -1.30 -0.17
CA ASP A 138 -12.19 -2.22 -1.22
C ASP A 138 -12.55 -3.66 -0.86
N GLU A 139 -13.73 -4.12 -1.33
CA GLU A 139 -14.21 -5.48 -1.10
C GLU A 139 -13.31 -6.59 -1.70
N THR A 140 -12.46 -6.23 -2.65
CA THR A 140 -11.52 -7.19 -3.30
C THR A 140 -10.43 -7.62 -2.35
N ALA A 141 -9.93 -6.69 -1.55
CA ALA A 141 -8.91 -6.95 -0.53
C ALA A 141 -9.46 -7.80 0.61
N GLU A 142 -10.72 -7.58 1.01
CA GLU A 142 -11.37 -8.39 2.06
C GLU A 142 -11.62 -9.83 1.61
N ARG A 143 -11.93 -10.07 0.34
CA ARG A 143 -12.10 -11.42 -0.21
C ARG A 143 -10.79 -12.18 -0.22
N GLY A 144 -9.69 -11.58 -0.65
CA GLY A 144 -8.37 -12.18 -0.64
C GLY A 144 -7.88 -12.54 0.76
N ALA A 145 -8.16 -11.70 1.77
CA ALA A 145 -7.82 -11.98 3.16
C ALA A 145 -8.65 -13.13 3.75
N LYS A 146 -9.95 -13.22 3.42
CA LYS A 146 -10.84 -14.32 3.87
C LYS A 146 -10.51 -15.64 3.19
N GLU A 147 -10.10 -15.64 1.93
CA GLU A 147 -9.71 -16.84 1.19
C GLU A 147 -8.36 -17.39 1.68
N SER A 148 -7.39 -16.51 1.91
CA SER A 148 -6.09 -16.87 2.49
C SER A 148 -6.19 -17.38 3.93
N ALA A 149 -7.20 -16.96 4.70
CA ALA A 149 -7.47 -17.45 6.05
C ALA A 149 -8.17 -18.84 6.05
N ARG A 150 -8.95 -19.14 5.01
CA ARG A 150 -9.61 -20.46 4.85
C ARG A 150 -8.63 -21.56 4.47
N ASP A 151 -7.61 -21.27 3.69
CA ASP A 151 -6.61 -22.25 3.27
C ASP A 151 -5.68 -22.68 4.43
N LYS A 152 -5.59 -21.90 5.50
CA LYS A 152 -4.83 -22.27 6.73
C LYS A 152 -5.63 -23.10 7.73
N SER A 153 -6.91 -23.37 7.48
CA SER A 153 -7.78 -24.18 8.31
C SER A 153 -8.00 -25.59 7.73
N VAL A 154 -6.93 -26.23 7.27
CA VAL A 154 -6.95 -27.68 7.06
C VAL A 154 -6.96 -28.33 8.42
N SER A 155 -8.14 -28.86 8.79
CA SER A 155 -8.37 -29.52 10.06
C SER A 155 -7.35 -30.65 10.25
N PRO A 156 -6.67 -30.77 11.39
CA PRO A 156 -5.69 -31.82 11.64
C PRO A 156 -6.30 -33.26 11.55
N LEU A 157 -7.62 -33.36 11.47
CA LEU A 157 -8.33 -34.64 11.28
C LEU A 157 -8.09 -35.29 9.92
N ILE A 158 -7.79 -34.52 8.85
CA ILE A 158 -7.56 -35.08 7.52
C ILE A 158 -6.16 -35.70 7.43
N ILE A 159 -5.18 -35.19 8.17
CA ILE A 159 -3.82 -35.74 8.20
C ILE A 159 -3.78 -37.08 8.94
N ALA A 160 -4.61 -37.25 9.96
CA ALA A 160 -4.72 -38.54 10.69
C ALA A 160 -5.34 -39.67 9.83
N GLY A 161 -6.26 -39.31 8.91
CA GLY A 161 -6.87 -40.28 7.99
C GLY A 161 -5.91 -40.83 6.93
N ALA A 162 -5.01 -39.98 6.39
CA ALA A 162 -4.04 -40.42 5.39
C ALA A 162 -2.93 -41.32 5.97
N ALA A 163 -2.52 -41.08 7.21
CA ALA A 163 -1.49 -41.89 7.87
C ALA A 163 -1.97 -43.33 8.17
N VAL A 164 -3.26 -43.52 8.51
CA VAL A 164 -3.82 -44.85 8.80
C VAL A 164 -3.90 -45.71 7.55
N LEU A 165 -4.17 -45.15 6.37
CA LEU A 165 -4.22 -45.94 5.13
C LEU A 165 -2.83 -46.43 4.66
N ILE A 166 -1.76 -45.68 4.92
CA ILE A 166 -0.41 -46.09 4.58
C ILE A 166 0.07 -47.25 5.45
N PHE A 167 -0.28 -47.25 6.75
CA PHE A 167 0.05 -48.36 7.66
C PHE A 167 -0.72 -49.65 7.32
N ALA A 168 -1.99 -49.58 6.93
CA ALA A 168 -2.77 -50.75 6.51
C ALA A 168 -2.21 -51.42 5.26
N GLY A 169 -1.74 -50.62 4.27
CA GLY A 169 -1.09 -51.12 3.05
C GLY A 169 0.22 -51.89 3.33
N LEU A 170 1.04 -51.37 4.25
CA LEU A 170 2.33 -51.95 4.58
C LEU A 170 2.20 -53.30 5.33
N VAL A 171 1.19 -53.45 6.21
CA VAL A 171 0.93 -54.72 6.93
C VAL A 171 0.43 -55.78 5.99
N ILE A 172 -0.42 -55.49 5.02
CA ILE A 172 -0.91 -56.45 4.01
C ILE A 172 0.24 -56.91 3.11
N GLY A 173 1.14 -56.02 2.71
CA GLY A 173 2.34 -56.37 1.91
C GLY A 173 3.28 -57.35 2.61
N VAL A 174 3.50 -57.19 3.91
CA VAL A 174 4.37 -58.09 4.71
C VAL A 174 3.76 -59.45 4.89
N ILE A 175 2.44 -59.54 5.09
CA ILE A 175 1.76 -60.86 5.25
C ILE A 175 1.74 -61.63 3.92
N ALA A 176 1.51 -60.92 2.78
CA ALA A 176 1.55 -61.56 1.45
C ALA A 176 2.97 -62.02 1.08
N GLY A 177 4.01 -61.25 1.38
CA GLY A 177 5.41 -61.61 1.12
C GLY A 177 5.86 -62.89 1.91
N ARG A 178 5.42 -63.03 3.14
CA ARG A 178 5.74 -64.20 3.97
C ARG A 178 5.07 -65.50 3.50
N ARG A 179 3.90 -65.47 2.91
CA ARG A 179 3.20 -66.65 2.37
C ARG A 179 3.84 -67.15 1.08
N ILE A 180 4.43 -66.32 0.28
CA ILE A 180 5.10 -66.71 -0.97
C ILE A 180 6.44 -67.40 -0.66
N ALA A 181 7.18 -66.97 0.37
CA ALA A 181 8.44 -67.57 0.76
C ALA A 181 8.30 -69.02 1.36
N ALA A 182 7.18 -69.31 2.01
CA ALA A 182 6.93 -70.61 2.61
C ALA A 182 6.62 -71.69 1.58
N LYS A 183 6.16 -71.37 0.37
CA LYS A 183 5.77 -72.31 -0.66
C LYS A 183 6.92 -72.81 -1.54
N LYS A 184 8.12 -72.31 -1.38
CA LYS A 184 9.29 -72.66 -2.21
C LYS A 184 10.29 -73.56 -1.56
N LYS A 185 9.96 -74.10 -0.36
CA LYS A 185 10.85 -75.01 0.42
C LYS A 185 10.39 -76.48 0.52
N THR A 186 9.42 -76.88 -0.33
CA THR A 186 8.98 -78.29 -0.43
C THR A 186 8.97 -78.69 -1.88
N ARG A 187 10.18 -78.91 -2.43
CA ARG A 187 10.47 -79.84 -3.50
C ARG A 187 11.99 -80.06 -3.61
#